data_126fd66f7b6b9d157d61fb3b2697aa11
#
_entry.id   126fd66f7b6b9d157d61fb3b2697aa11
#
_cell.length_a   1.000
_cell.length_b   1.000
_cell.length_c   1.000
_cell.angle_alpha   90.00
_cell.angle_beta   90.00
_cell.angle_gamma   90.00
#
_symmetry.space_group_name_H-M   'P 1'
#
loop_
_entity.id
_entity.type
_entity.pdbx_description
1 polymer ?
#
loop_
_entity_poly.entity_id
_entity_poly.type
_entity_poly.pdbx_seq_one_letter_code
_entity_poly.pdbx_strand_id
1 'polypeptide(L)'
;EDVLIFPEGTRIRSREIKPEVHGGFALIAQMGKAPVNPLAICGWSDITPKGKKFMRPKKCWIRAGKAVSLSDAPAGLKRTERLAWFESEAMGRVYTMRDELCDEHPGRF
;
A
#
# COMPACT_ATOMS: atom_id res chain seq x y z
N GLU A 1 -3.38 6.76 -18.61
CA GLU A 1 -3.53 7.64 -17.46
C GLU A 1 -3.34 6.86 -16.17
N ASP A 2 -2.47 7.34 -15.29
CA ASP A 2 -2.15 6.65 -14.04
C ASP A 2 -2.95 7.22 -12.89
N VAL A 3 -3.34 6.33 -11.96
CA VAL A 3 -4.10 6.72 -10.77
C VAL A 3 -3.34 6.28 -9.53
N LEU A 4 -3.15 7.19 -8.58
CA LEU A 4 -2.55 6.90 -7.28
C LEU A 4 -3.65 6.74 -6.25
N ILE A 5 -3.61 5.63 -5.49
CA ILE A 5 -4.63 5.32 -4.50
C ILE A 5 -3.99 4.97 -3.16
N PHE A 6 -4.58 5.47 -2.08
CA PHE A 6 -4.24 5.08 -0.72
C PHE A 6 -5.38 4.24 -0.14
N PRO A 7 -5.34 2.90 -0.30
CA PRO A 7 -6.47 2.04 0.09
C PRO A 7 -6.79 2.05 1.59
N GLU A 8 -5.84 2.48 2.40
CA GLU A 8 -6.02 2.55 3.85
C GLU A 8 -6.94 3.70 4.27
N GLY A 9 -7.09 4.71 3.42
CA GLY A 9 -8.01 5.83 3.65
C GLY A 9 -7.63 6.77 4.78
N THR A 10 -6.55 6.51 5.49
CA THR A 10 -6.08 7.32 6.61
C THR A 10 -4.58 7.21 6.76
N ARG A 11 -4.00 8.10 7.54
CA ARG A 11 -2.57 8.05 7.86
C ARG A 11 -2.32 6.98 8.92
N ILE A 12 -1.37 6.10 8.66
CA ILE A 12 -0.96 5.06 9.59
C ILE A 12 0.36 5.51 10.21
N ARG A 13 0.39 5.66 11.53
CA ARG A 13 1.53 6.23 12.25
C ARG A 13 2.44 5.19 12.91
N SER A 14 2.04 3.93 12.86
CA SER A 14 2.81 2.83 13.43
C SER A 14 2.49 1.55 12.69
N ARG A 15 3.49 0.67 12.53
CA ARG A 15 3.27 -0.60 11.83
C ARG A 15 2.47 -1.62 12.65
N GLU A 16 2.28 -1.36 13.95
CA GLU A 16 1.39 -2.18 14.78
C GLU A 16 -0.09 -1.89 14.52
N ILE A 17 -0.40 -0.73 13.95
CA ILE A 17 -1.77 -0.37 13.59
C ILE A 17 -2.17 -1.12 12.33
N LYS A 18 -3.27 -1.88 12.42
CA LYS A 18 -3.82 -2.59 11.28
C LYS A 18 -5.02 -1.81 10.74
N PRO A 19 -4.85 -1.06 9.65
CA PRO A 19 -5.94 -0.27 9.10
C PRO A 19 -6.95 -1.15 8.36
N GLU A 20 -8.16 -0.64 8.27
CA GLU A 20 -9.15 -1.22 7.38
C GLU A 20 -8.79 -0.83 5.95
N VAL A 21 -8.65 -1.83 5.08
CA VAL A 21 -8.30 -1.61 3.68
C VAL A 21 -9.56 -1.54 2.83
N HIS A 22 -9.68 -0.48 2.07
CA HIS A 22 -10.82 -0.27 1.17
C HIS A 22 -10.54 -0.96 -0.18
N GLY A 23 -11.34 -1.98 -0.50
CA GLY A 23 -11.11 -2.83 -1.67
C GLY A 23 -11.46 -2.20 -3.02
N GLY A 24 -11.87 -0.94 -3.05
CA GLY A 24 -12.26 -0.27 -4.29
C GLY A 24 -11.16 -0.23 -5.35
N PHE A 25 -9.90 -0.25 -4.95
CA PHE A 25 -8.80 -0.23 -5.91
C PHE A 25 -8.76 -1.50 -6.80
N ALA A 26 -9.16 -2.64 -6.24
CA ALA A 26 -9.21 -3.88 -7.02
C ALA A 26 -10.28 -3.80 -8.11
N LEU A 27 -11.43 -3.22 -7.79
CA LEU A 27 -12.49 -3.02 -8.76
C LEU A 27 -12.07 -2.03 -9.84
N ILE A 28 -11.41 -0.95 -9.47
CA ILE A 28 -10.90 0.04 -10.44
C ILE A 28 -9.89 -0.61 -11.38
N ALA A 29 -8.97 -1.42 -10.85
CA ALA A 29 -8.00 -2.13 -11.67
C ALA A 29 -8.68 -3.11 -12.63
N GLN A 30 -9.73 -3.80 -12.20
CA GLN A 30 -10.50 -4.71 -13.04
C GLN A 30 -11.18 -3.97 -14.18
N MET A 31 -11.84 -2.85 -13.87
CA MET A 31 -12.55 -2.05 -14.87
C MET A 31 -11.60 -1.46 -15.91
N GLY A 32 -10.42 -1.00 -15.47
CA GLY A 32 -9.41 -0.43 -16.33
C GLY A 32 -8.50 -1.46 -16.99
N LYS A 33 -8.60 -2.73 -16.63
CA LYS A 33 -7.70 -3.81 -17.09
C LYS A 33 -6.23 -3.45 -16.89
N ALA A 34 -5.94 -2.78 -15.77
CA ALA A 34 -4.62 -2.25 -15.47
C ALA A 34 -3.96 -3.03 -14.33
N PRO A 35 -2.62 -3.18 -14.36
CA PRO A 35 -1.90 -3.72 -13.21
C PRO A 35 -1.82 -2.68 -12.11
N VAL A 36 -1.57 -3.16 -10.88
CA VAL A 36 -1.32 -2.31 -9.72
C VAL A 36 0.15 -2.40 -9.35
N ASN A 37 0.79 -1.25 -9.19
CA ASN A 37 2.17 -1.18 -8.74
C ASN A 37 2.18 -0.88 -7.24
N PRO A 38 2.56 -1.85 -6.39
CA PRO A 38 2.61 -1.59 -4.96
C PRO A 38 3.77 -0.67 -4.62
N LEU A 39 3.49 0.34 -3.80
CA LEU A 39 4.49 1.28 -3.30
C LEU A 39 4.43 1.28 -1.78
N ALA A 40 5.57 1.14 -1.14
CA ALA A 40 5.70 1.23 0.30
C ALA A 40 6.45 2.51 0.65
N ILE A 41 6.04 3.15 1.74
CA ILE A 41 6.65 4.39 2.21
C ILE A 41 7.10 4.22 3.66
N CYS A 42 8.16 4.93 4.04
CA CYS A 42 8.68 4.94 5.39
C CYS A 42 9.22 6.34 5.73
N GLY A 43 9.06 6.75 6.98
CA GLY A 43 9.56 8.04 7.44
C GLY A 43 8.58 9.19 7.26
N TRP A 44 7.42 8.94 6.68
CA TRP A 44 6.46 10.00 6.35
C TRP A 44 5.72 10.53 7.58
N SER A 45 5.51 9.70 8.60
CA SER A 45 4.85 10.14 9.82
C SER A 45 5.68 11.16 10.59
N ASP A 46 6.99 11.19 10.36
CA ASP A 46 7.90 12.14 11.03
C ASP A 46 7.83 13.54 10.43
N ILE A 47 7.37 13.68 9.20
CA ILE A 47 7.26 14.98 8.53
C ILE A 47 6.21 15.83 9.21
N THR A 48 5.06 15.24 9.55
CA THR A 48 4.00 15.91 10.29
C THR A 48 3.62 15.04 11.49
N PRO A 49 4.38 15.11 12.58
CA PRO A 49 4.06 14.30 13.77
C PRO A 49 2.68 14.64 14.32
N LYS A 50 2.06 13.65 14.97
CA LYS A 50 0.74 13.82 15.57
C LYS A 50 0.75 15.01 16.54
N GLY A 51 -0.22 15.91 16.38
CA GLY A 51 -0.34 17.10 17.22
C GLY A 51 0.49 18.29 16.75
N LYS A 52 1.25 18.18 15.69
CA LYS A 52 2.03 19.28 15.10
C LYS A 52 1.33 19.83 13.87
N LYS A 53 1.33 21.15 13.71
CA LYS A 53 0.69 21.83 12.60
C LYS A 53 1.59 22.00 11.38
N PHE A 54 2.90 22.06 11.58
CA PHE A 54 3.87 22.35 10.53
C PHE A 54 4.62 21.11 10.12
N MET A 55 4.90 21.02 8.81
CA MET A 55 5.75 19.97 8.27
C MET A 55 7.20 20.23 8.63
N ARG A 56 7.94 19.16 8.95
CA ARG A 56 9.37 19.26 9.22
C ARG A 56 10.12 18.56 8.10
N PRO A 57 11.25 19.13 7.62
CA PRO A 57 12.05 18.46 6.61
C PRO A 57 12.70 17.22 7.23
N LYS A 58 12.23 16.04 6.81
CA LYS A 58 12.76 14.75 7.23
C LYS A 58 12.93 13.87 6.01
N LYS A 59 13.92 13.00 6.06
CA LYS A 59 14.17 12.05 4.99
C LYS A 59 13.07 10.98 4.99
N CYS A 60 12.56 10.69 3.80
CA CYS A 60 11.54 9.66 3.58
C CYS A 60 12.04 8.68 2.54
N TRP A 61 11.50 7.47 2.55
CA TRP A 61 11.88 6.42 1.62
C TRP A 61 10.62 5.86 0.96
N ILE A 62 10.75 5.57 -0.33
CA ILE A 62 9.69 4.93 -1.11
C ILE A 62 10.31 3.73 -1.81
N ARG A 63 9.63 2.61 -1.75
CA ARG A 63 10.04 1.40 -2.46
C ARG A 63 8.89 0.93 -3.33
N ALA A 64 9.17 0.68 -4.61
CA ALA A 64 8.21 0.13 -5.55
C ALA A 64 8.44 -1.37 -5.69
N GLY A 65 7.36 -2.14 -5.69
CA GLY A 65 7.43 -3.58 -5.88
C GLY A 65 7.01 -3.99 -7.28
N LYS A 66 7.02 -5.31 -7.52
CA LYS A 66 6.57 -5.87 -8.77
C LYS A 66 5.07 -5.65 -8.94
N ALA A 67 4.65 -5.29 -10.16
CA ALA A 67 3.24 -5.08 -10.46
C ALA A 67 2.42 -6.35 -10.25
N VAL A 68 1.20 -6.17 -9.72
CA VAL A 68 0.23 -7.25 -9.54
C VAL A 68 -0.87 -7.09 -10.56
N SER A 69 -1.21 -8.16 -11.26
CA SER A 69 -2.27 -8.16 -12.26
C SER A 69 -3.34 -9.18 -11.88
N LEU A 70 -4.60 -8.90 -12.26
CA LEU A 70 -5.69 -9.85 -12.04
C LEU A 70 -5.47 -11.16 -12.77
N SER A 71 -4.75 -11.14 -13.89
CA SER A 71 -4.39 -12.33 -14.63
C SER A 71 -3.43 -13.25 -13.88
N ASP A 72 -2.76 -12.75 -12.84
CA ASP A 72 -1.86 -13.55 -12.01
C ASP A 72 -2.61 -14.42 -10.99
N ALA A 73 -3.92 -14.20 -10.83
CA ALA A 73 -4.73 -14.96 -9.89
C ALA A 73 -4.78 -16.44 -10.26
N PRO A 74 -4.86 -17.36 -9.27
CA PRO A 74 -5.02 -18.78 -9.55
C PRO A 74 -6.26 -19.08 -10.40
N ALA A 75 -6.18 -20.11 -11.22
CA ALA A 75 -7.31 -20.53 -12.04
C ALA A 75 -8.44 -21.08 -11.15
N GLY A 76 -9.69 -20.96 -11.63
CA GLY A 76 -10.86 -21.53 -10.95
C GLY A 76 -11.51 -20.62 -9.91
N LEU A 77 -10.97 -19.43 -9.70
CA LEU A 77 -11.57 -18.47 -8.76
C LEU A 77 -12.77 -17.75 -9.41
N LYS A 78 -13.79 -17.54 -8.61
CA LYS A 78 -14.91 -16.69 -8.99
C LYS A 78 -14.46 -15.22 -9.00
N ARG A 79 -15.27 -14.34 -9.62
CA ARG A 79 -14.93 -12.91 -9.71
C ARG A 79 -14.64 -12.29 -8.34
N THR A 80 -15.51 -12.52 -7.36
CA THR A 80 -15.34 -11.96 -6.02
C THR A 80 -14.11 -12.52 -5.32
N GLU A 81 -13.82 -13.81 -5.50
CA GLU A 81 -12.64 -14.45 -4.93
C GLU A 81 -11.35 -13.92 -5.58
N ARG A 82 -11.39 -13.66 -6.88
CA ARG A 82 -10.25 -13.09 -7.62
C ARG A 82 -9.95 -11.68 -7.15
N LEU A 83 -10.98 -10.87 -6.93
CA LEU A 83 -10.80 -9.50 -6.41
C LEU A 83 -10.23 -9.52 -5.00
N ALA A 84 -10.71 -10.42 -4.15
CA ALA A 84 -10.19 -10.58 -2.80
C ALA A 84 -8.72 -11.02 -2.80
N TRP A 85 -8.36 -11.96 -3.67
CA TRP A 85 -6.98 -12.42 -3.84
C TRP A 85 -6.08 -11.25 -4.28
N PHE A 86 -6.54 -10.48 -5.27
CA PHE A 86 -5.80 -9.34 -5.81
C PHE A 86 -5.51 -8.29 -4.74
N GLU A 87 -6.54 -7.94 -3.96
CA GLU A 87 -6.41 -6.99 -2.85
C GLU A 87 -5.41 -7.49 -1.81
N SER A 88 -5.56 -8.73 -1.39
CA SER A 88 -4.68 -9.35 -0.40
C SER A 88 -3.24 -9.42 -0.89
N GLU A 89 -3.02 -9.80 -2.15
CA GLU A 89 -1.68 -9.91 -2.74
C GLU A 89 -1.01 -8.53 -2.84
N ALA A 90 -1.73 -7.53 -3.33
CA ALA A 90 -1.18 -6.19 -3.48
C ALA A 90 -0.83 -5.58 -2.12
N MET A 91 -1.74 -5.64 -1.16
CA MET A 91 -1.50 -5.09 0.17
C MET A 91 -0.44 -5.87 0.94
N GLY A 92 -0.37 -7.18 0.76
CA GLY A 92 0.68 -8.00 1.35
C GLY A 92 2.07 -7.56 0.88
N ARG A 93 2.21 -7.26 -0.40
CA ARG A 93 3.48 -6.74 -0.95
C ARG A 93 3.84 -5.39 -0.37
N VAL A 94 2.86 -4.49 -0.25
CA VAL A 94 3.08 -3.16 0.34
C VAL A 94 3.56 -3.30 1.78
N TYR A 95 2.90 -4.09 2.59
CA TYR A 95 3.24 -4.23 4.01
C TYR A 95 4.59 -4.94 4.22
N THR A 96 4.90 -5.93 3.40
CA THR A 96 6.20 -6.60 3.45
C THR A 96 7.33 -5.61 3.14
N MET A 97 7.18 -4.82 2.08
CA MET A 97 8.17 -3.80 1.71
C MET A 97 8.27 -2.70 2.77
N ARG A 98 7.13 -2.31 3.34
CA ARG A 98 7.11 -1.31 4.41
C ARG A 98 7.91 -1.80 5.62
N ASP A 99 7.70 -3.03 6.03
CA ASP A 99 8.39 -3.60 7.18
C ASP A 99 9.90 -3.74 6.91
N GLU A 100 10.27 -4.11 5.68
CA GLU A 100 11.68 -4.14 5.27
C GLU A 100 12.31 -2.75 5.33
N LEU A 101 11.61 -1.73 4.84
CA LEU A 101 12.09 -0.35 4.91
C LEU A 101 12.23 0.12 6.36
N CYS A 102 11.27 -0.21 7.22
CA CYS A 102 11.33 0.14 8.63
C CYS A 102 12.52 -0.53 9.34
N ASP A 103 12.81 -1.77 8.97
CA ASP A 103 13.95 -2.51 9.52
C ASP A 103 15.30 -1.93 9.04
N GLU A 104 15.34 -1.42 7.80
CA GLU A 104 16.52 -0.75 7.25
C GLU A 104 16.75 0.62 7.88
N HIS A 105 15.70 1.24 8.41
CA HIS A 105 15.76 2.59 8.99
C HIS A 105 15.14 2.60 10.38
N PRO A 106 15.82 2.02 11.39
CA PRO A 106 15.27 1.91 12.74
C PRO A 106 14.83 3.26 13.32
N GLY A 107 13.69 3.26 14.00
CA GLY A 107 13.14 4.48 14.59
C GLY A 107 12.37 5.37 13.63
N ARG A 108 12.24 4.98 12.37
CA ARG A 108 11.52 5.76 11.35
C ARG A 108 10.27 5.01 10.88
N PHE A 109 9.25 5.73 10.58
CA PHE A 109 8.00 5.21 10.02
C PHE A 109 7.28 6.31 9.19
#